data_74c8164f518b7db987350111cf793a16
#
_entry.id   74c8164f518b7db987350111cf793a16
#
_cell.length_a   1.000
_cell.length_b   1.000
_cell.length_c   1.000
_cell.angle_alpha   90.00
_cell.angle_beta   90.00
_cell.angle_gamma   90.00
#
_symmetry.space_group_name_H-M   'P 1'
#
loop_
_entity.id
_entity.type
_entity.pdbx_description
1 polymer ?
#
loop_
_entity_poly.entity_id
_entity_poly.type
_entity_poly.pdbx_seq_one_letter_code
_entity_poly.pdbx_strand_id
1 'polypeptide(L)'
;MDSRDAEIVTPPGLADELSELWRERARILAEVPPVEETGEQLAVLAFQLGEELYGVELKCLSETRRSVPVRRLPGAPLHLLGAANLRGELVPVVDLCPVLGLPQREMGPVLPCLLILAQQRDKLALAVDRTKEIVAFPAKDIQPPPLSLDPDRALFVRGEILVDQRPLILLDIEKIAADPRVAGQTHEGL
;
A
#
# COMPACT_ATOMS: atom_id res chain seq x y z
N MET A 1 50.21 29.55 -34.11
CA MET A 1 49.66 30.86 -33.75
C MET A 1 48.39 30.52 -32.99
N ASP A 2 48.56 30.37 -31.91
CA ASP A 2 48.68 30.87 -30.56
C ASP A 2 47.40 30.45 -29.80
N SER A 3 47.48 29.26 -29.22
CA SER A 3 46.48 28.71 -28.31
C SER A 3 46.85 29.18 -26.89
N ARG A 4 46.15 30.16 -26.37
CA ARG A 4 46.29 30.57 -24.98
C ARG A 4 45.56 29.57 -24.08
N ASP A 5 46.34 28.72 -23.46
CA ASP A 5 45.91 27.94 -22.31
C ASP A 5 45.60 28.89 -21.16
N ALA A 6 44.32 29.08 -20.86
CA ALA A 6 43.90 29.78 -19.65
C ALA A 6 44.09 28.85 -18.46
N GLU A 7 45.22 28.95 -17.80
CA GLU A 7 45.53 28.31 -16.56
C GLU A 7 44.62 28.90 -15.45
N ILE A 8 43.66 28.10 -15.00
CA ILE A 8 42.76 28.46 -13.90
C ILE A 8 43.60 28.43 -12.62
N VAL A 9 44.08 29.61 -12.24
CA VAL A 9 44.79 29.78 -10.96
C VAL A 9 43.77 29.71 -9.82
N THR A 10 43.71 28.56 -9.17
CA THR A 10 42.94 28.40 -7.93
C THR A 10 43.66 29.15 -6.81
N PRO A 11 43.00 30.08 -6.10
CA PRO A 11 43.61 30.83 -5.03
C PRO A 11 44.06 29.85 -3.92
N PRO A 12 45.26 30.08 -3.32
CA PRO A 12 45.75 29.27 -2.23
C PRO A 12 44.84 29.45 -1.00
N GLY A 13 44.28 28.35 -0.51
CA GLY A 13 43.37 28.30 0.64
C GLY A 13 41.95 27.77 0.32
N LEU A 14 41.47 27.92 -0.90
CA LEU A 14 40.10 27.47 -1.27
C LEU A 14 39.97 25.96 -1.25
N ALA A 15 41.04 25.22 -1.56
CA ALA A 15 41.04 23.75 -1.52
C ALA A 15 41.01 23.22 -0.08
N ASP A 16 41.61 23.93 0.86
CA ASP A 16 41.60 23.54 2.27
C ASP A 16 40.25 23.85 2.92
N GLU A 17 39.65 25.01 2.64
CA GLU A 17 38.32 25.37 3.13
C GLU A 17 37.24 24.41 2.58
N LEU A 18 37.31 24.07 1.29
CA LEU A 18 36.41 23.07 0.70
C LEU A 18 36.61 21.69 1.33
N SER A 19 37.86 21.29 1.60
CA SER A 19 38.14 19.99 2.23
C SER A 19 37.65 19.92 3.67
N GLU A 20 37.67 21.04 4.42
CA GLU A 20 37.11 21.12 5.76
C GLU A 20 35.58 21.09 5.74
N LEU A 21 34.93 21.80 4.82
CA LEU A 21 33.48 21.73 4.60
C LEU A 21 33.01 20.32 4.20
N TRP A 22 33.78 19.63 3.37
CA TRP A 22 33.46 18.24 3.02
C TRP A 22 33.66 17.27 4.18
N ARG A 23 34.69 17.45 4.99
CA ARG A 23 34.91 16.66 6.22
C ARG A 23 33.82 16.90 7.25
N GLU A 24 33.40 18.14 7.47
CA GLU A 24 32.31 18.47 8.39
C GLU A 24 30.98 17.91 7.92
N ARG A 25 30.65 17.98 6.61
CA ARG A 25 29.47 17.34 6.05
C ARG A 25 29.54 15.84 6.15
N ALA A 26 30.69 15.23 5.87
CA ALA A 26 30.89 13.80 6.02
C ALA A 26 30.75 13.35 7.48
N ARG A 27 31.18 14.19 8.45
CA ARG A 27 31.02 13.93 9.87
C ARG A 27 29.54 13.99 10.29
N ILE A 28 28.81 15.01 9.85
CA ILE A 28 27.39 15.17 10.13
C ILE A 28 26.59 13.99 9.51
N LEU A 29 26.97 13.52 8.31
CA LEU A 29 26.37 12.35 7.67
C LEU A 29 26.77 11.02 8.34
N ALA A 30 27.95 10.97 8.98
CA ALA A 30 28.41 9.80 9.74
C ALA A 30 27.89 9.77 11.19
N GLU A 31 27.49 10.92 11.73
CA GLU A 31 26.89 11.05 13.07
C GLU A 31 25.37 10.80 13.09
N VAL A 32 24.74 10.49 11.94
CA VAL A 32 23.44 9.80 11.95
C VAL A 32 23.74 8.42 12.51
N PRO A 33 23.36 8.10 13.78
CA PRO A 33 23.54 6.75 14.29
C PRO A 33 22.88 5.83 13.29
N PRO A 34 23.50 4.70 12.88
CA PRO A 34 22.76 3.67 12.20
C PRO A 34 21.65 3.31 13.17
N VAL A 35 20.41 3.65 12.81
CA VAL A 35 19.25 3.05 13.44
C VAL A 35 19.44 1.58 13.09
N GLU A 36 20.03 0.82 13.99
CA GLU A 36 20.02 -0.63 13.96
C GLU A 36 18.56 -1.05 14.16
N GLU A 37 17.76 -0.85 13.12
CA GLU A 37 16.45 -1.46 13.03
C GLU A 37 16.67 -2.95 12.74
N THR A 38 17.16 -3.66 13.77
CA THR A 38 17.21 -5.11 13.83
C THR A 38 15.79 -5.64 14.03
N GLY A 39 14.91 -5.39 13.05
CA GLY A 39 13.53 -5.84 13.05
C GLY A 39 13.03 -6.04 11.62
N GLU A 40 12.10 -6.95 11.44
CA GLU A 40 11.41 -7.13 10.17
C GLU A 40 10.71 -5.81 9.78
N GLN A 41 11.14 -5.23 8.65
CA GLN A 41 10.53 -4.04 8.06
C GLN A 41 9.33 -4.49 7.22
N LEU A 42 8.18 -3.86 7.45
CA LEU A 42 6.97 -4.06 6.66
C LEU A 42 6.73 -2.88 5.75
N ALA A 43 6.56 -3.15 4.45
CA ALA A 43 6.10 -2.16 3.48
C ALA A 43 4.60 -2.35 3.25
N VAL A 44 3.83 -1.31 3.48
CA VAL A 44 2.37 -1.29 3.44
C VAL A 44 1.89 -0.25 2.45
N LEU A 45 1.01 -0.63 1.53
CA LEU A 45 0.28 0.32 0.71
C LEU A 45 -0.90 0.85 1.52
N ALA A 46 -0.89 2.14 1.79
CA ALA A 46 -2.03 2.83 2.39
C ALA A 46 -3.12 3.11 1.34
N PHE A 47 -4.37 2.96 1.71
CA PHE A 47 -5.52 3.25 0.86
C PHE A 47 -6.72 3.71 1.68
N GLN A 48 -7.69 4.32 1.04
CA GLN A 48 -8.88 4.86 1.68
C GLN A 48 -10.11 4.04 1.36
N LEU A 49 -10.94 3.81 2.39
CA LEU A 49 -12.30 3.32 2.30
C LEU A 49 -13.21 4.26 3.11
N GLY A 50 -14.08 5.00 2.45
CA GLY A 50 -14.84 6.05 3.09
C GLY A 50 -13.94 7.12 3.72
N GLU A 51 -14.09 7.32 5.02
CA GLU A 51 -13.27 8.29 5.77
C GLU A 51 -12.05 7.67 6.46
N GLU A 52 -11.96 6.34 6.48
CA GLU A 52 -10.92 5.61 7.20
C GLU A 52 -9.73 5.26 6.31
N LEU A 53 -8.55 5.18 6.93
CA LEU A 53 -7.31 4.81 6.28
C LEU A 53 -6.96 3.36 6.62
N TYR A 54 -6.76 2.57 5.58
CA TYR A 54 -6.39 1.16 5.66
C TYR A 54 -5.03 0.91 5.06
N GLY A 55 -4.43 -0.19 5.43
CA GLY A 55 -3.17 -0.65 4.88
C GLY A 55 -3.20 -2.12 4.52
N VAL A 56 -2.45 -2.48 3.50
CA VAL A 56 -2.19 -3.85 3.09
C VAL A 56 -0.71 -4.04 2.84
N GLU A 57 -0.13 -5.14 3.31
CA GLU A 57 1.27 -5.44 3.04
C GLU A 57 1.53 -5.54 1.54
N LEU A 58 2.58 -4.87 1.08
CA LEU A 58 2.91 -4.79 -0.34
C LEU A 58 3.16 -6.17 -0.96
N LYS A 59 3.70 -7.11 -0.18
CA LYS A 59 3.92 -8.51 -0.61
C LYS A 59 2.63 -9.26 -0.97
N CYS A 60 1.47 -8.80 -0.45
CA CYS A 60 0.17 -9.38 -0.75
C CYS A 60 -0.45 -8.84 -2.05
N LEU A 61 0.18 -7.85 -2.68
CA LEU A 61 -0.30 -7.22 -3.90
C LEU A 61 0.55 -7.61 -5.10
N SER A 62 -0.10 -7.87 -6.23
CA SER A 62 0.57 -8.02 -7.52
C SER A 62 0.64 -6.72 -8.29
N GLU A 63 -0.45 -5.96 -8.32
CA GLU A 63 -0.53 -4.66 -8.96
C GLU A 63 -1.71 -3.82 -8.43
N THR A 64 -1.72 -2.54 -8.77
CA THR A 64 -2.85 -1.64 -8.57
C THR A 64 -3.35 -1.12 -9.90
N ARG A 65 -4.66 -0.92 -10.05
CA ARG A 65 -5.28 -0.38 -11.26
C ARG A 65 -6.23 0.75 -10.91
N ARG A 66 -6.25 1.77 -11.75
CA ARG A 66 -7.17 2.92 -11.63
C ARG A 66 -8.15 2.94 -12.80
N SER A 67 -9.33 3.51 -12.53
CA SER A 67 -10.39 3.72 -13.54
C SER A 67 -10.74 2.43 -14.30
N VAL A 68 -11.03 1.35 -13.55
CA VAL A 68 -11.26 0.02 -14.13
C VAL A 68 -12.76 -0.20 -14.37
N PRO A 69 -13.17 -0.50 -15.62
CA PRO A 69 -14.54 -0.92 -15.89
C PRO A 69 -14.81 -2.30 -15.29
N VAL A 70 -15.95 -2.43 -14.61
CA VAL A 70 -16.38 -3.68 -13.98
C VAL A 70 -17.73 -4.06 -14.55
N ARG A 71 -17.83 -5.30 -15.01
CA ARG A 71 -19.10 -5.91 -15.47
C ARG A 71 -19.78 -6.55 -14.27
N ARG A 72 -20.94 -6.04 -13.90
CA ARG A 72 -21.75 -6.63 -12.84
C ARG A 72 -22.24 -8.01 -13.25
N LEU A 73 -22.28 -8.93 -12.28
CA LEU A 73 -22.81 -10.27 -12.46
C LEU A 73 -24.24 -10.31 -11.90
N PRO A 74 -25.25 -10.74 -12.71
CA PRO A 74 -26.61 -10.87 -12.22
C PRO A 74 -26.70 -11.88 -11.07
N GLY A 75 -27.40 -11.50 -9.98
CA GLY A 75 -27.56 -12.38 -8.82
C GLY A 75 -26.34 -12.50 -7.90
N ALA A 76 -25.28 -11.76 -8.18
CA ALA A 76 -24.12 -11.74 -7.32
C ALA A 76 -24.44 -11.16 -5.92
N PRO A 77 -23.82 -11.67 -4.86
CA PRO A 77 -23.99 -11.13 -3.52
C PRO A 77 -23.40 -9.71 -3.42
N LEU A 78 -23.83 -8.94 -2.41
CA LEU A 78 -23.52 -7.50 -2.26
C LEU A 78 -22.02 -7.19 -2.25
N HIS A 79 -21.22 -8.08 -1.72
CA HIS A 79 -19.76 -7.90 -1.66
C HIS A 79 -19.05 -8.17 -2.99
N LEU A 80 -19.70 -8.84 -3.95
CA LEU A 80 -19.15 -9.07 -5.29
C LEU A 80 -19.69 -8.02 -6.26
N LEU A 81 -18.85 -7.05 -6.61
CA LEU A 81 -19.22 -5.98 -7.55
C LEU A 81 -19.33 -6.48 -8.99
N GLY A 82 -18.65 -7.58 -9.31
CA GLY A 82 -18.63 -8.16 -10.65
C GLY A 82 -17.25 -8.66 -11.03
N ALA A 83 -16.94 -8.62 -12.33
CA ALA A 83 -15.63 -9.01 -12.87
C ALA A 83 -15.01 -7.89 -13.71
N ALA A 84 -13.70 -7.72 -13.56
CA ALA A 84 -12.88 -6.84 -14.37
C ALA A 84 -12.05 -7.66 -15.37
N ASN A 85 -11.90 -7.17 -16.59
CA ASN A 85 -10.97 -7.76 -17.54
C ASN A 85 -9.59 -7.14 -17.35
N LEU A 86 -8.65 -7.92 -16.86
CA LEU A 86 -7.27 -7.52 -16.65
C LEU A 86 -6.36 -8.29 -17.62
N ARG A 87 -5.95 -7.65 -18.71
CA ARG A 87 -5.09 -8.24 -19.75
C ARG A 87 -5.65 -9.53 -20.37
N GLY A 88 -6.98 -9.60 -20.57
CA GLY A 88 -7.66 -10.76 -21.14
C GLY A 88 -8.12 -11.80 -20.12
N GLU A 89 -7.80 -11.63 -18.85
CA GLU A 89 -8.22 -12.47 -17.75
C GLU A 89 -9.36 -11.81 -16.98
N LEU A 90 -10.43 -12.57 -16.71
CA LEU A 90 -11.54 -12.10 -15.89
C LEU A 90 -11.20 -12.31 -14.42
N VAL A 91 -11.16 -11.20 -13.68
CA VAL A 91 -10.82 -11.17 -12.26
C VAL A 91 -12.03 -10.72 -11.45
N PRO A 92 -12.50 -11.49 -10.47
CA PRO A 92 -13.60 -11.09 -9.60
C PRO A 92 -13.18 -9.86 -8.77
N VAL A 93 -14.14 -8.95 -8.59
CA VAL A 93 -13.93 -7.69 -7.88
C VAL A 93 -14.81 -7.63 -6.65
N VAL A 94 -14.19 -7.61 -5.49
CA VAL A 94 -14.84 -7.58 -4.18
C VAL A 94 -14.84 -6.18 -3.60
N ASP A 95 -15.99 -5.75 -3.08
CA ASP A 95 -16.08 -4.57 -2.23
C ASP A 95 -15.76 -4.94 -0.79
N LEU A 96 -14.74 -4.30 -0.23
CA LEU A 96 -14.34 -4.51 1.16
C LEU A 96 -15.34 -3.94 2.17
N CYS A 97 -16.16 -2.96 1.79
CA CYS A 97 -17.08 -2.33 2.75
C CYS A 97 -18.06 -3.33 3.36
N PRO A 98 -18.81 -4.15 2.61
CA PRO A 98 -19.67 -5.16 3.20
C PRO A 98 -18.91 -6.25 3.98
N VAL A 99 -17.68 -6.58 3.55
CA VAL A 99 -16.84 -7.58 4.23
C VAL A 99 -16.42 -7.08 5.62
N LEU A 100 -16.08 -5.79 5.71
CA LEU A 100 -15.64 -5.13 6.94
C LEU A 100 -16.81 -4.56 7.78
N GLY A 101 -18.06 -4.81 7.40
CA GLY A 101 -19.22 -4.24 8.11
C GLY A 101 -19.35 -2.73 7.96
N LEU A 102 -18.72 -2.14 6.95
CA LEU A 102 -18.85 -0.71 6.64
C LEU A 102 -20.10 -0.42 5.82
N PRO A 103 -20.61 0.82 5.87
CA PRO A 103 -21.72 1.22 5.01
C PRO A 103 -21.45 0.93 3.53
N GLN A 104 -22.45 0.37 2.87
CA GLN A 104 -22.36 0.10 1.44
C GLN A 104 -22.22 1.40 0.67
N ARG A 105 -21.36 1.39 -0.34
CA ARG A 105 -21.12 2.53 -1.22
C ARG A 105 -21.86 2.33 -2.55
N GLU A 106 -22.37 3.43 -3.10
CA GLU A 106 -22.82 3.41 -4.48
C GLU A 106 -21.61 3.45 -5.41
N MET A 107 -21.42 2.36 -6.16
CA MET A 107 -20.34 2.27 -7.13
C MET A 107 -20.88 2.30 -8.54
N GLY A 108 -20.30 3.17 -9.36
CA GLY A 108 -20.55 3.23 -10.79
C GLY A 108 -19.97 2.03 -11.56
N PRO A 109 -20.17 1.99 -12.89
CA PRO A 109 -19.63 0.93 -13.73
C PRO A 109 -18.10 0.99 -13.91
N VAL A 110 -17.48 2.10 -13.55
CA VAL A 110 -16.03 2.28 -13.56
C VAL A 110 -15.58 2.54 -12.14
N LEU A 111 -14.76 1.64 -11.61
CA LEU A 111 -14.25 1.75 -10.25
C LEU A 111 -13.00 2.61 -10.19
N PRO A 112 -12.87 3.46 -9.15
CA PRO A 112 -11.76 4.41 -9.03
C PRO A 112 -10.42 3.70 -8.89
N CYS A 113 -10.36 2.62 -8.08
CA CYS A 113 -9.12 1.89 -7.86
C CYS A 113 -9.38 0.43 -7.49
N LEU A 114 -8.55 -0.46 -8.00
CA LEU A 114 -8.48 -1.88 -7.64
C LEU A 114 -7.10 -2.22 -7.09
N LEU A 115 -7.07 -3.00 -6.01
CA LEU A 115 -5.88 -3.69 -5.51
C LEU A 115 -5.98 -5.15 -5.94
N ILE A 116 -5.06 -5.60 -6.77
CA ILE A 116 -5.03 -6.98 -7.28
C ILE A 116 -4.11 -7.79 -6.37
N LEU A 117 -4.66 -8.83 -5.76
CA LEU A 117 -3.92 -9.66 -4.81
C LEU A 117 -2.93 -10.59 -5.50
N ALA A 118 -1.78 -10.80 -4.84
CA ALA A 118 -0.78 -11.78 -5.25
C ALA A 118 -1.15 -13.16 -4.70
N GLN A 119 -2.18 -13.81 -5.25
CA GLN A 119 -2.56 -15.17 -4.88
C GLN A 119 -2.04 -16.19 -5.90
N GLN A 120 -1.67 -17.38 -5.41
CA GLN A 120 -0.99 -18.39 -6.25
C GLN A 120 -1.92 -19.12 -7.23
N ARG A 121 -3.24 -19.15 -7.00
CA ARG A 121 -4.18 -19.91 -7.85
C ARG A 121 -5.19 -19.03 -8.59
N ASP A 122 -5.84 -18.10 -7.88
CA ASP A 122 -6.91 -17.30 -8.46
C ASP A 122 -6.68 -15.83 -8.14
N LYS A 123 -6.71 -14.98 -9.16
CA LYS A 123 -6.59 -13.53 -8.94
C LYS A 123 -7.89 -13.01 -8.33
N LEU A 124 -7.73 -12.16 -7.35
CA LEU A 124 -8.81 -11.44 -6.69
C LEU A 124 -8.48 -9.96 -6.68
N ALA A 125 -9.45 -9.13 -6.97
CA ALA A 125 -9.31 -7.68 -6.89
C ALA A 125 -10.19 -7.10 -5.79
N LEU A 126 -9.65 -6.20 -5.00
CA LEU A 126 -10.35 -5.46 -3.96
C LEU A 126 -10.62 -4.04 -4.45
N ALA A 127 -11.87 -3.62 -4.40
CA ALA A 127 -12.27 -2.27 -4.76
C ALA A 127 -12.03 -1.31 -3.59
N VAL A 128 -11.27 -0.23 -3.85
CA VAL A 128 -10.98 0.82 -2.88
C VAL A 128 -11.26 2.19 -3.48
N ASP A 129 -11.41 3.23 -2.65
CA ASP A 129 -11.70 4.57 -3.14
C ASP A 129 -10.48 5.19 -3.82
N ARG A 130 -9.33 5.10 -3.16
CA ARG A 130 -8.05 5.55 -3.71
C ARG A 130 -6.88 4.95 -2.94
N THR A 131 -5.78 4.74 -3.65
CA THR A 131 -4.49 4.44 -3.03
C THR A 131 -3.83 5.74 -2.56
N LYS A 132 -3.07 5.61 -1.50
CA LYS A 132 -2.20 6.64 -0.94
C LYS A 132 -0.74 6.26 -1.17
N GLU A 133 0.11 6.59 -0.24
CA GLU A 133 1.53 6.29 -0.25
C GLU A 133 1.85 4.87 0.24
N ILE A 134 3.07 4.44 -0.02
CA ILE A 134 3.65 3.25 0.60
C ILE A 134 4.39 3.72 1.84
N VAL A 135 4.05 3.11 2.98
CA VAL A 135 4.65 3.38 4.28
C VAL A 135 5.48 2.17 4.69
N ALA A 136 6.72 2.40 5.10
CA ALA A 136 7.59 1.37 5.67
C ALA A 136 7.78 1.62 7.17
N PHE A 137 7.63 0.58 7.98
CA PHE A 137 7.78 0.67 9.43
C PHE A 137 8.21 -0.68 10.01
N PRO A 138 8.85 -0.71 11.20
CA PRO A 138 9.19 -1.92 11.90
C PRO A 138 7.94 -2.70 12.33
N ALA A 139 7.93 -4.03 12.17
CA ALA A 139 6.80 -4.87 12.57
C ALA A 139 6.42 -4.72 14.05
N LYS A 140 7.36 -4.36 14.92
CA LYS A 140 7.15 -4.11 16.36
C LYS A 140 6.24 -2.90 16.63
N ASP A 141 6.09 -1.99 15.68
CA ASP A 141 5.29 -0.76 15.84
C ASP A 141 3.80 -0.99 15.59
N ILE A 142 3.42 -2.19 15.15
CA ILE A 142 2.03 -2.58 14.99
C ILE A 142 1.42 -2.74 16.39
N GLN A 143 0.39 -1.95 16.65
CA GLN A 143 -0.43 -2.07 17.86
C GLN A 143 -1.60 -3.02 17.61
N PRO A 144 -2.11 -3.70 18.67
CA PRO A 144 -3.29 -4.52 18.52
C PRO A 144 -4.49 -3.68 18.03
N PRO A 145 -5.49 -4.33 17.39
CA PRO A 145 -6.70 -3.63 16.93
C PRO A 145 -7.35 -2.85 18.08
N PRO A 146 -7.92 -1.67 17.78
CA PRO A 146 -8.62 -0.87 18.79
C PRO A 146 -9.76 -1.66 19.44
N LEU A 147 -9.92 -1.56 20.77
CA LEU A 147 -11.01 -2.21 21.49
C LEU A 147 -12.41 -1.73 21.07
N SER A 148 -12.49 -0.55 20.45
CA SER A 148 -13.73 0.02 19.91
C SER A 148 -14.11 -0.55 18.53
N LEU A 149 -13.26 -1.37 17.93
CA LEU A 149 -13.54 -1.98 16.64
C LEU A 149 -14.60 -3.07 16.80
N ASP A 150 -15.54 -3.10 15.84
CA ASP A 150 -16.56 -4.15 15.78
C ASP A 150 -15.89 -5.53 15.74
N PRO A 151 -16.35 -6.54 16.54
CA PRO A 151 -15.74 -7.86 16.61
C PRO A 151 -15.62 -8.57 15.27
N ASP A 152 -16.63 -8.46 14.39
CA ASP A 152 -16.61 -9.10 13.08
C ASP A 152 -15.55 -8.46 12.18
N ARG A 153 -15.40 -7.14 12.26
CA ARG A 153 -14.36 -6.38 11.56
C ARG A 153 -12.97 -6.69 12.09
N ALA A 154 -12.83 -6.85 13.41
CA ALA A 154 -11.57 -7.17 14.06
C ALA A 154 -10.95 -8.49 13.56
N LEU A 155 -11.77 -9.43 13.07
CA LEU A 155 -11.30 -10.68 12.46
C LEU A 155 -10.37 -10.46 11.28
N PHE A 156 -10.56 -9.36 10.53
CA PHE A 156 -9.81 -9.02 9.32
C PHE A 156 -8.70 -7.99 9.56
N VAL A 157 -8.55 -7.55 10.81
CA VAL A 157 -7.55 -6.55 11.18
C VAL A 157 -6.37 -7.24 11.87
N ARG A 158 -5.17 -6.99 11.38
CA ARG A 158 -3.92 -7.45 12.00
C ARG A 158 -3.50 -6.54 13.16
N GLY A 159 -3.80 -5.25 13.04
CA GLY A 159 -3.46 -4.23 14.02
C GLY A 159 -3.61 -2.84 13.44
N GLU A 160 -3.09 -1.85 14.14
CA GLU A 160 -3.04 -0.47 13.67
C GLU A 160 -1.64 0.14 13.85
N ILE A 161 -1.34 1.14 13.04
CA ILE A 161 -0.17 1.98 13.18
C ILE A 161 -0.58 3.44 13.05
N LEU A 162 0.22 4.35 13.59
CA LEU A 162 0.03 5.79 13.40
C LEU A 162 0.90 6.29 12.24
N VAL A 163 0.25 6.85 11.22
CA VAL A 163 0.91 7.53 10.09
C VAL A 163 0.47 8.99 10.13
N ASP A 164 1.41 9.91 10.29
CA ASP A 164 1.12 11.35 10.44
C ASP A 164 0.01 11.65 11.47
N GLN A 165 0.08 10.99 12.63
CA GLN A 165 -0.88 11.08 13.73
C GLN A 165 -2.32 10.58 13.37
N ARG A 166 -2.47 9.87 12.26
CA ARG A 166 -3.72 9.24 11.86
C ARG A 166 -3.61 7.73 11.98
N PRO A 167 -4.61 7.06 12.54
CA PRO A 167 -4.61 5.60 12.58
C PRO A 167 -4.73 5.04 11.16
N LEU A 168 -3.86 4.10 10.83
CA LEU A 168 -3.93 3.26 9.65
C LEU A 168 -4.22 1.85 10.11
N ILE A 169 -5.37 1.31 9.71
CA ILE A 169 -5.83 -0.03 10.08
C ILE A 169 -5.20 -1.04 9.11
N LEU A 170 -4.31 -1.89 9.63
CA LEU A 170 -3.63 -2.89 8.84
C LEU A 170 -4.52 -4.12 8.65
N LEU A 171 -4.88 -4.45 7.41
CA LEU A 171 -5.71 -5.60 7.08
C LEU A 171 -4.90 -6.88 6.96
N ASP A 172 -5.52 -7.97 7.38
CA ASP A 172 -5.06 -9.34 7.16
C ASP A 172 -5.67 -9.87 5.86
N ILE A 173 -4.91 -9.76 4.78
CA ILE A 173 -5.39 -10.14 3.44
C ILE A 173 -5.62 -11.64 3.32
N GLU A 174 -4.85 -12.47 4.05
CA GLU A 174 -5.03 -13.92 4.03
C GLU A 174 -6.39 -14.30 4.64
N LYS A 175 -6.77 -13.67 5.75
CA LYS A 175 -8.09 -13.88 6.35
C LYS A 175 -9.23 -13.36 5.46
N ILE A 176 -9.06 -12.20 4.83
CA ILE A 176 -10.05 -11.67 3.88
C ILE A 176 -10.22 -12.62 2.71
N ALA A 177 -9.15 -13.11 2.11
CA ALA A 177 -9.19 -14.03 0.98
C ALA A 177 -9.76 -15.41 1.36
N ALA A 178 -9.55 -15.85 2.60
CA ALA A 178 -10.08 -17.10 3.13
C ALA A 178 -11.55 -17.01 3.61
N ASP A 179 -12.11 -15.80 3.72
CA ASP A 179 -13.51 -15.63 4.11
C ASP A 179 -14.45 -16.32 3.10
N PRO A 180 -15.41 -17.14 3.53
CA PRO A 180 -16.31 -17.87 2.62
C PRO A 180 -17.06 -16.96 1.65
N ARG A 181 -17.36 -15.72 2.05
CA ARG A 181 -17.98 -14.72 1.17
C ARG A 181 -17.08 -14.31 0.02
N VAL A 182 -15.77 -14.32 0.23
CA VAL A 182 -14.74 -13.91 -0.75
C VAL A 182 -14.23 -15.12 -1.53
N ALA A 183 -13.86 -16.21 -0.83
CA ALA A 183 -13.31 -17.43 -1.44
C ALA A 183 -14.27 -18.12 -2.40
N GLY A 184 -15.57 -18.10 -2.12
CA GLY A 184 -16.60 -18.73 -2.99
C GLY A 184 -16.73 -18.08 -4.38
N GLN A 185 -16.14 -16.90 -4.59
CA GLN A 185 -16.23 -16.18 -5.86
C GLN A 185 -15.13 -16.58 -6.86
N THR A 186 -14.13 -17.33 -6.42
CA THR A 186 -13.01 -17.77 -7.28
C THR A 186 -13.28 -19.09 -7.99
N HIS A 187 -14.26 -19.89 -7.53
CA HIS A 187 -14.47 -21.25 -8.03
C HIS A 187 -15.78 -21.51 -8.79
N GLU A 188 -16.80 -20.66 -8.71
CA GLU A 188 -18.09 -20.91 -9.36
C GLU A 188 -18.49 -19.77 -10.32
N GLY A 189 -18.08 -19.90 -11.57
CA GLY A 189 -18.81 -19.27 -12.69
C GLY A 189 -18.18 -18.05 -13.35
N LEU A 190 -17.04 -18.21 -13.97
CA LEU A 190 -16.60 -17.36 -15.09
C LEU A 190 -16.44 -18.20 -16.36
#